data_0d308fa51730cb6e8c739405658ef70b
#
_entry.id   0d308fa51730cb6e8c739405658ef70b
#
_cell.length_a   1.000
_cell.length_b   1.000
_cell.length_c   1.000
_cell.angle_alpha   90.00
_cell.angle_beta   90.00
_cell.angle_gamma   90.00
#
_symmetry.space_group_name_H-M   'P 1'
#
loop_
_entity.id
_entity.type
_entity.pdbx_description
1 polymer ?
#
loop_
_entity_poly.entity_id
_entity_poly.type
_entity_poly.pdbx_seq_one_letter_code
_entity_poly.pdbx_strand_id
1 'polypeptide(L)'
;MKGMLLEVQRKNLVTFRSGLEQRIADDLTNQKCKFKYEPLSVTYTITSKYTPDFVLDNGVIIEAKGFFRKEHQKKHREIKKQHPELDIRFVFSNINSRVQGSKLTCAKWCERYNFKYAQESIPIEWIEHVKKKRN
;
A
#
# COMPACT_ATOMS: atom_id res chain seq x y z
N MET A 1 24.13 25.00 35.65
CA MET A 1 23.28 23.99 36.25
C MET A 1 21.82 24.12 35.85
N LYS A 2 21.23 25.31 35.91
CA LYS A 2 19.84 25.55 35.48
C LYS A 2 19.62 25.21 33.99
N GLY A 3 20.60 25.51 33.12
CA GLY A 3 20.51 25.21 31.70
C GLY A 3 20.52 23.70 31.40
N MET A 4 21.29 22.94 32.15
CA MET A 4 21.31 21.48 32.02
C MET A 4 19.97 20.84 32.43
N LEU A 5 19.37 21.36 33.51
CA LEU A 5 18.06 20.89 33.96
C LEU A 5 16.98 21.16 32.90
N LEU A 6 17.02 22.36 32.28
CA LEU A 6 16.06 22.69 31.23
C LEU A 6 16.21 21.80 30.01
N GLU A 7 17.43 21.47 29.60
CA GLU A 7 17.68 20.56 28.49
C GLU A 7 17.21 19.14 28.80
N VAL A 8 17.47 18.65 30.00
CA VAL A 8 16.99 17.32 30.43
C VAL A 8 15.48 17.31 30.44
N GLN A 9 14.83 18.37 30.95
CA GLN A 9 13.36 18.46 30.94
C GLN A 9 12.81 18.49 29.52
N ARG A 10 13.45 19.23 28.60
CA ARG A 10 13.02 19.23 27.19
C ARG A 10 13.13 17.85 26.55
N LYS A 11 14.22 17.13 26.86
CA LYS A 11 14.38 15.74 26.40
C LYS A 11 13.33 14.81 26.98
N ASN A 12 12.93 15.06 28.25
CA ASN A 12 11.89 14.28 28.92
C ASN A 12 10.49 14.57 28.37
N LEU A 13 10.31 15.63 27.57
CA LEU A 13 9.06 15.91 26.87
C LEU A 13 8.86 15.05 25.63
N VAL A 14 9.92 14.36 25.19
CA VAL A 14 9.82 13.43 24.06
C VAL A 14 8.96 12.24 24.50
N THR A 15 7.93 11.96 23.74
CA THR A 15 7.05 10.83 23.97
C THR A 15 7.57 9.62 23.20
N PHE A 16 7.92 8.56 23.93
CA PHE A 16 8.34 7.30 23.34
C PHE A 16 7.11 6.43 23.02
N ARG A 17 7.22 5.64 21.95
CA ARG A 17 6.08 4.84 21.47
C ARG A 17 5.82 3.59 22.31
N SER A 18 6.78 3.16 23.13
CA SER A 18 6.61 1.98 23.96
C SER A 18 7.31 2.15 25.29
N GLY A 19 6.89 1.32 26.26
CA GLY A 19 7.55 1.27 27.58
C GLY A 19 8.98 0.78 27.49
N LEU A 20 9.29 -0.09 26.54
CA LEU A 20 10.66 -0.55 26.31
C LEU A 20 11.55 0.59 25.83
N GLU A 21 11.07 1.38 24.87
CA GLU A 21 11.81 2.55 24.39
C GLU A 21 12.10 3.52 25.51
N GLN A 22 11.11 3.77 26.39
CA GLN A 22 11.30 4.61 27.56
C GLN A 22 12.40 4.06 28.48
N ARG A 23 12.37 2.75 28.75
CA ARG A 23 13.38 2.10 29.61
C ARG A 23 14.77 2.19 29.01
N ILE A 24 14.89 2.04 27.70
CA ILE A 24 16.18 2.17 26.99
C ILE A 24 16.69 3.58 27.09
N ALA A 25 15.81 4.57 26.89
CA ALA A 25 16.19 5.99 27.01
C ALA A 25 16.68 6.31 28.43
N ASP A 26 15.99 5.77 29.44
CA ASP A 26 16.38 5.95 30.84
C ASP A 26 17.74 5.31 31.11
N ASP A 27 17.95 4.11 30.59
CA ASP A 27 19.23 3.39 30.74
C ASP A 27 20.39 4.17 30.09
N LEU A 28 20.18 4.66 28.88
CA LEU A 28 21.18 5.48 28.18
C LEU A 28 21.50 6.74 28.97
N THR A 29 20.49 7.39 29.50
CA THR A 29 20.64 8.58 30.35
C THR A 29 21.44 8.26 31.59
N ASN A 30 21.14 7.15 32.26
CA ASN A 30 21.83 6.69 33.46
C ASN A 30 23.31 6.38 33.18
N GLN A 31 23.60 5.87 32.00
CA GLN A 31 24.98 5.60 31.57
C GLN A 31 25.69 6.83 31.03
N LYS A 32 25.05 8.00 31.11
CA LYS A 32 25.56 9.28 30.59
C LYS A 32 25.86 9.25 29.10
N CYS A 33 25.12 8.41 28.37
CA CYS A 33 25.20 8.31 26.91
C CYS A 33 24.21 9.28 26.28
N LYS A 34 24.70 10.24 25.50
CA LYS A 34 23.83 11.15 24.76
C LYS A 34 23.23 10.41 23.58
N PHE A 35 21.96 10.67 23.31
CA PHE A 35 21.25 10.07 22.19
C PHE A 35 20.21 11.03 21.64
N LYS A 36 19.73 10.73 20.45
CA LYS A 36 18.55 11.38 19.87
C LYS A 36 17.53 10.29 19.60
N TYR A 37 16.26 10.63 19.75
CA TYR A 37 15.17 9.70 19.49
C TYR A 37 14.66 9.92 18.06
N GLU A 38 14.70 8.87 17.25
CA GLU A 38 14.24 8.87 15.86
C GLU A 38 14.80 10.04 15.02
N PRO A 39 16.12 10.31 15.07
CA PRO A 39 16.69 11.46 14.39
C PRO A 39 16.92 11.24 12.91
N LEU A 40 16.79 10.00 12.45
CA LEU A 40 17.21 9.60 11.13
C LEU A 40 16.05 8.91 10.40
N SER A 41 15.84 9.30 9.16
CA SER A 41 14.97 8.61 8.22
C SER A 41 15.79 8.25 7.00
N VAL A 42 15.71 7.01 6.57
CA VAL A 42 16.38 6.57 5.35
C VAL A 42 15.35 5.92 4.42
N THR A 43 15.50 6.19 3.14
CA THR A 43 14.67 5.52 2.12
C THR A 43 15.32 4.19 1.76
N TYR A 44 14.50 3.16 1.68
CA TYR A 44 14.95 1.88 1.16
C TYR A 44 13.89 1.29 0.24
N THR A 45 14.31 0.45 -0.70
CA THR A 45 13.41 -0.17 -1.66
C THR A 45 13.34 -1.67 -1.42
N ILE A 46 12.15 -2.24 -1.65
CA ILE A 46 11.92 -3.67 -1.58
C ILE A 46 11.52 -4.11 -2.98
N THR A 47 12.25 -5.11 -3.51
CA THR A 47 11.86 -5.74 -4.76
C THR A 47 10.91 -6.89 -4.45
N SER A 48 9.73 -6.87 -5.06
CA SER A 48 8.76 -7.94 -4.93
C SER A 48 8.22 -8.32 -6.30
N LYS A 49 7.61 -9.52 -6.38
CA LYS A 49 7.05 -10.04 -7.62
C LYS A 49 5.54 -9.87 -7.60
N TYR A 50 4.98 -9.57 -8.78
CA TYR A 50 3.54 -9.55 -9.00
C TYR A 50 3.14 -10.83 -9.72
N THR A 51 2.23 -11.59 -9.12
CA THR A 51 1.68 -12.80 -9.73
C THR A 51 0.19 -12.57 -9.95
N PRO A 52 -0.24 -12.39 -11.21
CA PRO A 52 -1.66 -12.19 -11.51
C PRO A 52 -2.52 -13.39 -11.14
N ASP A 53 -3.80 -13.15 -10.83
CA ASP A 53 -4.75 -14.25 -10.61
C ASP A 53 -5.00 -15.02 -11.89
N PHE A 54 -5.30 -14.32 -12.99
CA PHE A 54 -5.53 -14.95 -14.29
C PHE A 54 -4.92 -14.13 -15.40
N VAL A 55 -4.40 -14.80 -16.41
CA VAL A 55 -3.95 -14.16 -17.65
C VAL A 55 -4.70 -14.83 -18.80
N LEU A 56 -5.48 -14.04 -19.52
CA LEU A 56 -6.24 -14.54 -20.68
C LEU A 56 -5.33 -14.69 -21.89
N ASP A 57 -5.76 -15.47 -22.88
CA ASP A 57 -4.98 -15.73 -24.10
C ASP A 57 -4.64 -14.45 -24.86
N ASN A 58 -5.44 -13.40 -24.73
CA ASN A 58 -5.17 -12.11 -25.38
C ASN A 58 -4.22 -11.20 -24.58
N GLY A 59 -3.72 -11.70 -23.43
CA GLY A 59 -2.82 -10.94 -22.56
C GLY A 59 -3.52 -10.10 -21.51
N VAL A 60 -4.85 -10.07 -21.49
CA VAL A 60 -5.60 -9.36 -20.45
C VAL A 60 -5.40 -10.06 -19.12
N ILE A 61 -5.05 -9.29 -18.10
CA ILE A 61 -4.84 -9.78 -16.74
C ILE A 61 -6.11 -9.52 -15.94
N ILE A 62 -6.59 -10.53 -15.25
CA ILE A 62 -7.79 -10.43 -14.40
C ILE A 62 -7.37 -10.58 -12.95
N GLU A 63 -7.78 -9.61 -12.13
CA GLU A 63 -7.61 -9.62 -10.69
C GLU A 63 -8.96 -9.71 -10.02
N ALA A 64 -9.17 -10.76 -9.23
CA ALA A 64 -10.39 -10.96 -8.46
C ALA A 64 -10.22 -10.37 -7.06
N LYS A 65 -11.14 -9.49 -6.67
CA LYS A 65 -11.08 -8.82 -5.36
C LYS A 65 -12.41 -8.86 -4.64
N GLY A 66 -12.37 -9.32 -3.39
CA GLY A 66 -13.47 -9.10 -2.46
C GLY A 66 -13.29 -7.74 -1.80
N PHE A 67 -12.71 -7.73 -0.58
CA PHE A 67 -12.35 -6.49 0.09
C PHE A 67 -11.03 -5.95 -0.49
N PHE A 68 -11.04 -4.72 -0.96
CA PHE A 68 -9.87 -4.12 -1.60
C PHE A 68 -8.99 -3.41 -0.57
N ARG A 69 -7.98 -4.10 -0.08
CA ARG A 69 -7.07 -3.65 0.98
C ARG A 69 -6.14 -2.55 0.50
N LYS A 70 -5.73 -1.68 1.43
CA LYS A 70 -4.80 -0.57 1.16
C LYS A 70 -3.51 -1.03 0.49
N GLU A 71 -2.92 -2.13 0.97
CA GLU A 71 -1.67 -2.65 0.43
C GLU A 71 -1.84 -3.06 -1.03
N HIS A 72 -2.98 -3.66 -1.36
CA HIS A 72 -3.27 -4.07 -2.74
C HIS A 72 -3.53 -2.88 -3.64
N GLN A 73 -4.21 -1.85 -3.13
CA GLN A 73 -4.44 -0.61 -3.88
C GLN A 73 -3.11 0.03 -4.26
N LYS A 74 -2.22 0.20 -3.28
CA LYS A 74 -0.88 0.77 -3.48
C LYS A 74 -0.06 -0.07 -4.45
N LYS A 75 -0.09 -1.39 -4.28
CA LYS A 75 0.60 -2.35 -5.14
C LYS A 75 0.18 -2.18 -6.60
N HIS A 76 -1.11 -2.15 -6.88
CA HIS A 76 -1.61 -2.05 -8.25
C HIS A 76 -1.34 -0.70 -8.89
N ARG A 77 -1.38 0.38 -8.12
CA ARG A 77 -0.97 1.68 -8.63
C ARG A 77 0.51 1.68 -9.01
N GLU A 78 1.35 1.07 -8.19
CA GLU A 78 2.78 0.98 -8.44
C GLU A 78 3.09 0.08 -9.63
N ILE A 79 2.42 -1.07 -9.75
CA ILE A 79 2.56 -1.96 -10.90
C ILE A 79 2.19 -1.23 -12.19
N LYS A 80 1.08 -0.51 -12.19
CA LYS A 80 0.64 0.25 -13.37
C LYS A 80 1.67 1.30 -13.78
N LYS A 81 2.27 1.96 -12.79
CA LYS A 81 3.31 2.97 -13.03
C LYS A 81 4.56 2.36 -13.64
N GLN A 82 4.99 1.21 -13.14
CA GLN A 82 6.21 0.55 -13.61
C GLN A 82 6.01 -0.29 -14.87
N HIS A 83 4.78 -0.79 -15.08
CA HIS A 83 4.43 -1.68 -16.20
C HIS A 83 3.15 -1.18 -16.88
N PRO A 84 3.17 0.01 -17.50
CA PRO A 84 1.97 0.56 -18.12
C PRO A 84 1.45 -0.26 -19.29
N GLU A 85 2.27 -1.16 -19.85
CA GLU A 85 1.90 -2.05 -20.95
C GLU A 85 0.97 -3.18 -20.50
N LEU A 86 0.89 -3.47 -19.20
CA LEU A 86 0.02 -4.53 -18.69
C LEU A 86 -1.43 -4.07 -18.64
N ASP A 87 -2.31 -4.88 -19.21
CA ASP A 87 -3.76 -4.62 -19.19
C ASP A 87 -4.39 -5.36 -18.03
N ILE A 88 -4.40 -4.71 -16.86
CA ILE A 88 -4.93 -5.27 -15.62
C ILE A 88 -6.36 -4.79 -15.44
N ARG A 89 -7.29 -5.74 -15.30
CA ARG A 89 -8.71 -5.47 -15.09
C ARG A 89 -9.18 -6.18 -13.83
N PHE A 90 -10.08 -5.54 -13.10
CA PHE A 90 -10.56 -6.04 -11.81
C PHE A 90 -11.97 -6.63 -11.95
N VAL A 91 -12.19 -7.74 -11.27
CA VAL A 91 -13.53 -8.29 -11.06
C VAL A 91 -13.77 -8.30 -9.55
N PHE A 92 -14.72 -7.49 -9.11
CA PHE A 92 -15.06 -7.36 -7.70
C PHE A 92 -16.32 -8.15 -7.38
N SER A 93 -16.42 -8.65 -6.14
CA SER A 93 -17.68 -9.23 -5.67
C SER A 93 -18.77 -8.16 -5.57
N ASN A 94 -18.41 -6.91 -5.24
CA ASN A 94 -19.36 -5.79 -5.20
C ASN A 94 -18.63 -4.48 -5.53
N ILE A 95 -18.91 -3.92 -6.71
CA ILE A 95 -18.28 -2.68 -7.19
C ILE A 95 -18.68 -1.45 -6.36
N ASN A 96 -19.77 -1.55 -5.59
CA ASN A 96 -20.26 -0.46 -4.75
C ASN A 96 -19.69 -0.50 -3.34
N SER A 97 -18.93 -1.53 -2.99
CA SER A 97 -18.21 -1.59 -1.72
C SER A 97 -17.09 -0.57 -1.69
N ARG A 98 -16.86 0.00 -0.52
CA ARG A 98 -15.76 0.95 -0.33
C ARG A 98 -14.43 0.20 -0.28
N VAL A 99 -13.41 0.80 -0.89
CA VAL A 99 -12.05 0.33 -0.72
C VAL A 99 -11.55 0.69 0.68
N GLN A 100 -10.60 -0.06 1.20
CA GLN A 100 -10.08 0.20 2.53
C GLN A 100 -9.43 1.58 2.61
N GLY A 101 -9.77 2.33 3.66
CA GLY A 101 -9.13 3.60 3.98
C GLY A 101 -9.56 4.78 3.13
N SER A 102 -10.65 4.65 2.37
CA SER A 102 -11.15 5.72 1.52
C SER A 102 -12.68 5.67 1.45
N LYS A 103 -13.28 6.78 1.06
CA LYS A 103 -14.72 6.85 0.77
C LYS A 103 -15.05 6.36 -0.65
N LEU A 104 -14.03 6.10 -1.46
CA LEU A 104 -14.22 5.63 -2.83
C LEU A 104 -14.78 4.20 -2.82
N THR A 105 -15.73 3.94 -3.71
CA THR A 105 -16.15 2.58 -4.01
C THR A 105 -15.10 1.91 -4.89
N CYS A 106 -15.17 0.58 -5.03
CA CYS A 106 -14.29 -0.15 -5.94
C CYS A 106 -14.37 0.40 -7.36
N ALA A 107 -15.60 0.67 -7.84
CA ALA A 107 -15.83 1.26 -9.16
C ALA A 107 -15.15 2.62 -9.29
N LYS A 108 -15.37 3.51 -8.32
CA LYS A 108 -14.79 4.86 -8.35
C LYS A 108 -13.27 4.84 -8.26
N TRP A 109 -12.72 3.93 -7.47
CA TRP A 109 -11.28 3.74 -7.39
C TRP A 109 -10.70 3.35 -8.75
N CYS A 110 -11.32 2.39 -9.43
CA CYS A 110 -10.88 1.96 -10.77
C CYS A 110 -11.00 3.08 -11.79
N GLU A 111 -12.10 3.85 -11.75
CA GLU A 111 -12.28 5.01 -12.64
C GLU A 111 -11.18 6.05 -12.41
N ARG A 112 -10.86 6.32 -11.14
CA ARG A 112 -9.82 7.30 -10.79
C ARG A 112 -8.44 6.88 -11.28
N TYR A 113 -8.10 5.60 -11.18
CA TYR A 113 -6.77 5.10 -11.54
C TYR A 113 -6.72 4.39 -12.89
N ASN A 114 -7.76 4.54 -13.69
CA ASN A 114 -7.84 4.03 -15.07
C ASN A 114 -7.71 2.51 -15.19
N PHE A 115 -8.43 1.79 -14.35
CA PHE A 115 -8.58 0.34 -14.47
C PHE A 115 -9.99 0.01 -14.93
N LYS A 116 -10.11 -0.94 -15.85
CA LYS A 116 -11.40 -1.53 -16.21
C LYS A 116 -11.85 -2.47 -15.10
N TYR A 117 -13.15 -2.58 -14.90
CA TYR A 117 -13.71 -3.39 -13.82
C TYR A 117 -15.04 -3.99 -14.19
N ALA A 118 -15.40 -5.04 -13.46
CA ALA A 118 -16.68 -5.72 -13.60
C ALA A 118 -17.09 -6.27 -12.23
N GLN A 119 -18.35 -6.69 -12.11
CA GLN A 119 -18.88 -7.28 -10.88
C GLN A 119 -19.18 -8.75 -11.11
N GLU A 120 -18.65 -9.59 -10.24
CA GLU A 120 -18.89 -11.04 -10.13
C GLU A 120 -18.44 -11.90 -11.30
N SER A 121 -18.56 -11.42 -12.52
CA SER A 121 -18.20 -12.21 -13.70
C SER A 121 -17.44 -11.36 -14.71
N ILE A 122 -16.72 -12.04 -15.58
CA ILE A 122 -15.98 -11.41 -16.66
C ILE A 122 -16.94 -11.06 -17.79
N PRO A 123 -16.99 -9.76 -18.20
CA PRO A 123 -17.81 -9.38 -19.35
C PRO A 123 -17.42 -10.15 -20.60
N ILE A 124 -18.42 -10.52 -21.38
CA ILE A 124 -18.20 -11.32 -22.59
C ILE A 124 -17.32 -10.58 -23.60
N GLU A 125 -17.37 -9.27 -23.63
CA GLU A 125 -16.54 -8.43 -24.52
C GLU A 125 -15.04 -8.67 -24.28
N TRP A 126 -14.66 -8.97 -23.04
CA TRP A 126 -13.27 -9.27 -22.72
C TRP A 126 -12.84 -10.63 -23.27
N ILE A 127 -13.76 -11.56 -23.38
CA ILE A 127 -13.55 -12.92 -23.88
C ILE A 127 -13.70 -12.99 -25.40
N GLU A 128 -14.70 -12.32 -25.95
CA GLU A 128 -14.92 -12.26 -27.41
C GLU A 128 -13.71 -11.65 -28.14
N HIS A 129 -13.04 -10.71 -27.50
CA HIS A 129 -11.81 -10.14 -28.02
C HIS A 129 -10.72 -11.21 -28.17
N VAL A 130 -10.64 -12.16 -27.26
CA VAL A 130 -9.73 -13.32 -27.35
C VAL A 130 -10.08 -14.15 -28.58
N LYS A 131 -11.38 -14.48 -28.77
CA LYS A 131 -11.85 -15.27 -29.91
C LYS A 131 -11.51 -14.60 -31.25
N LYS A 132 -11.69 -13.27 -31.35
CA LYS A 132 -11.38 -12.51 -32.57
C LYS A 132 -9.89 -12.56 -32.88
N LYS A 133 -9.01 -12.53 -31.89
CA LYS A 133 -7.56 -12.62 -32.09
C LYS A 133 -7.12 -13.99 -32.57
N ARG A 134 -7.86 -15.05 -32.25
CA ARG A 134 -7.55 -16.41 -32.67
C ARG A 134 -7.95 -16.70 -34.11
N ASN A 135 -8.87 -15.94 -34.63
CA ASN A 135 -9.31 -16.06 -36.03
C ASN A 135 -8.48 -15.19 -36.94
#